data_bb0e1772151045c0dfba76fb21b7bfb8
#
_entry.id   bb0e1772151045c0dfba76fb21b7bfb8
#
_cell.length_a   1.000
_cell.length_b   1.000
_cell.length_c   1.000
_cell.angle_alpha   90.00
_cell.angle_beta   90.00
_cell.angle_gamma   90.00
#
_symmetry.space_group_name_H-M   'P 1'
#
loop_
_entity.id
_entity.type
_entity.pdbx_description
1 polymer ?
#
loop_
_entity_poly.entity_id
_entity_poly.type
_entity_poly.pdbx_seq_one_letter_code
_entity_poly.pdbx_strand_id
1 'polypeptide(L)'
;MIHFGFSYMGLIFLLMLFIPNIIWTKHKPKDYEQYVVNENKVLLLFERIGEILICGIVLIFSDFNLRKPNLWTIWLILAVLLMLCYEGYWIRYFRSEQKMTDFYSAFLGIPVAGASLPVAAFFFLGIYGANFFLLLATVILGIGHIGIHMSHKKEVFNDEKKKGILSRIFRVVFIAALVIVFGGITIIIGARNYNAIRGCIHSSNGIEEEGYIDLCGQEQYYLIRGEDASNPVIIWIHGGPASPD
;
A
#
# COMPACT_ATOMS: atom_id res chain seq x y z
N MET A 1 -15.06 -1.99 -8.14
CA MET A 1 -15.08 -3.47 -8.07
C MET A 1 -13.65 -3.96 -8.10
N ILE A 2 -13.33 -5.10 -7.51
CA ILE A 2 -12.00 -5.71 -7.58
C ILE A 2 -11.95 -6.62 -8.80
N HIS A 3 -10.89 -6.52 -9.63
CA HIS A 3 -10.77 -7.26 -10.87
C HIS A 3 -9.59 -8.24 -10.81
N PHE A 4 -9.90 -9.53 -10.91
CA PHE A 4 -8.86 -10.54 -11.07
C PHE A 4 -8.21 -10.43 -12.45
N GLY A 5 -6.90 -10.56 -12.49
CA GLY A 5 -6.11 -10.52 -13.72
C GLY A 5 -4.65 -10.22 -13.43
N PHE A 6 -3.79 -10.51 -14.39
CA PHE A 6 -2.35 -10.28 -14.23
C PHE A 6 -2.03 -8.78 -14.14
N SER A 7 -1.23 -8.43 -13.13
CA SER A 7 -0.74 -7.08 -12.92
C SER A 7 0.72 -6.94 -13.36
N TYR A 8 0.94 -6.27 -14.49
CA TYR A 8 2.30 -5.93 -14.94
C TYR A 8 2.95 -4.85 -14.06
N MET A 9 2.16 -3.91 -13.52
CA MET A 9 2.67 -2.92 -12.56
C MET A 9 3.10 -3.61 -11.26
N GLY A 10 2.31 -4.58 -10.78
CA GLY A 10 2.69 -5.39 -9.62
C GLY A 10 4.00 -6.15 -9.85
N LEU A 11 4.19 -6.73 -11.03
CA LEU A 11 5.43 -7.39 -11.39
C LEU A 11 6.62 -6.41 -11.39
N ILE A 12 6.46 -5.20 -11.95
CA ILE A 12 7.50 -4.17 -11.93
C ILE A 12 7.89 -3.83 -10.49
N PHE A 13 6.92 -3.61 -9.60
CA PHE A 13 7.19 -3.32 -8.19
C PHE A 13 7.91 -4.46 -7.47
N LEU A 14 7.54 -5.72 -7.75
CA LEU A 14 8.26 -6.87 -7.20
C LEU A 14 9.69 -6.99 -7.74
N LEU A 15 9.91 -6.73 -9.02
CA LEU A 15 11.26 -6.70 -9.57
C LEU A 15 12.12 -5.62 -8.92
N MET A 16 11.57 -4.42 -8.76
CA MET A 16 12.26 -3.34 -8.04
C MET A 16 12.53 -3.73 -6.58
N LEU A 17 11.63 -4.45 -5.92
CA LEU A 17 11.84 -4.94 -4.56
C LEU A 17 12.93 -6.02 -4.51
N PHE A 18 12.85 -7.04 -5.37
CA PHE A 18 13.68 -8.23 -5.24
C PHE A 18 15.10 -8.06 -5.80
N ILE A 19 15.29 -7.31 -6.88
CA ILE A 19 16.60 -7.18 -7.52
C ILE A 19 17.65 -6.67 -6.52
N PRO A 20 17.46 -5.53 -5.81
CA PRO A 20 18.45 -5.07 -4.84
C PRO A 20 18.61 -6.03 -3.65
N ASN A 21 17.53 -6.70 -3.21
CA ASN A 21 17.62 -7.69 -2.15
C ASN A 21 18.45 -8.93 -2.56
N ILE A 22 18.34 -9.38 -3.81
CA ILE A 22 19.18 -10.46 -4.37
C ILE A 22 20.64 -10.01 -4.41
N ILE A 23 20.92 -8.79 -4.85
CA ILE A 23 22.28 -8.23 -4.85
C ILE A 23 22.82 -8.17 -3.44
N TRP A 24 21.99 -7.73 -2.46
CA TRP A 24 22.36 -7.65 -1.06
C TRP A 24 22.77 -9.01 -0.47
N THR A 25 22.22 -10.12 -0.91
CA THR A 25 22.64 -11.45 -0.40
C THR A 25 24.13 -11.70 -0.56
N LYS A 26 24.77 -11.07 -1.57
CA LYS A 26 26.21 -11.11 -1.83
C LYS A 26 26.98 -9.93 -1.23
N HIS A 27 26.27 -8.89 -0.82
CA HIS A 27 26.82 -7.62 -0.31
C HIS A 27 26.24 -7.28 1.05
N LYS A 28 26.08 -8.29 1.92
CA LYS A 28 25.65 -8.10 3.31
C LYS A 28 26.62 -7.18 4.06
N PRO A 29 26.14 -6.45 5.09
CA PRO A 29 27.03 -5.70 5.97
C PRO A 29 28.15 -6.59 6.54
N LYS A 30 29.37 -6.08 6.58
CA LYS A 30 30.56 -6.81 7.04
C LYS A 30 30.45 -7.28 8.50
N ASP A 31 29.65 -6.59 9.28
CA ASP A 31 29.38 -6.82 10.69
C ASP A 31 27.96 -7.38 10.97
N TYR A 32 27.29 -7.90 9.91
CA TYR A 32 25.89 -8.36 9.94
C TYR A 32 25.62 -9.41 11.04
N GLU A 33 26.51 -10.41 11.15
CA GLU A 33 26.33 -11.54 12.09
C GLU A 33 26.34 -11.13 13.56
N GLN A 34 26.87 -9.94 13.88
CA GLN A 34 26.92 -9.42 15.25
C GLN A 34 25.55 -8.96 15.78
N TYR A 35 24.60 -8.67 14.88
CA TYR A 35 23.34 -7.99 15.20
C TYR A 35 22.07 -8.84 14.96
N VAL A 36 22.18 -10.04 14.38
CA VAL A 36 21.00 -10.82 13.91
C VAL A 36 20.55 -11.91 14.88
N VAL A 37 21.15 -12.00 16.08
CA VAL A 37 21.02 -13.19 16.95
C VAL A 37 19.66 -13.32 17.65
N ASN A 38 18.85 -12.25 17.80
CA ASN A 38 17.61 -12.28 18.61
C ASN A 38 16.44 -11.52 17.96
N GLU A 39 15.92 -12.03 16.85
CA GLU A 39 14.70 -11.44 16.24
C GLU A 39 13.44 -11.83 17.01
N ASN A 40 12.51 -10.87 17.15
CA ASN A 40 11.23 -11.13 17.78
C ASN A 40 10.37 -12.03 16.88
N LYS A 41 10.07 -13.25 17.36
CA LYS A 41 9.33 -14.27 16.60
C LYS A 41 7.94 -13.82 16.13
N VAL A 42 7.27 -12.94 16.88
CA VAL A 42 5.95 -12.41 16.51
C VAL A 42 6.09 -11.45 15.34
N LEU A 43 7.06 -10.54 15.39
CA LEU A 43 7.33 -9.61 14.28
C LEU A 43 7.76 -10.38 13.02
N LEU A 44 8.59 -11.42 13.18
CA LEU A 44 9.01 -12.28 12.08
C LEU A 44 7.81 -13.00 11.43
N LEU A 45 6.85 -13.47 12.24
CA LEU A 45 5.63 -14.10 11.71
C LEU A 45 4.81 -13.09 10.87
N PHE A 46 4.62 -11.86 11.37
CA PHE A 46 3.93 -10.79 10.62
C PHE A 46 4.65 -10.46 9.31
N GLU A 47 5.99 -10.37 9.34
CA GLU A 47 6.80 -10.13 8.15
C GLU A 47 6.60 -11.22 7.11
N ARG A 48 6.75 -12.50 7.47
CA ARG A 48 6.60 -13.63 6.54
C ARG A 48 5.21 -13.73 5.94
N ILE A 49 4.17 -13.55 6.76
CA ILE A 49 2.79 -13.54 6.26
C ILE A 49 2.59 -12.37 5.29
N GLY A 50 3.05 -11.17 5.67
CA GLY A 50 2.91 -9.98 4.84
C GLY A 50 3.65 -10.10 3.50
N GLU A 51 4.88 -10.63 3.48
CA GLU A 51 5.65 -10.89 2.26
C GLU A 51 4.90 -11.81 1.30
N ILE A 52 4.42 -12.96 1.78
CA ILE A 52 3.69 -13.93 0.95
C ILE A 52 2.41 -13.30 0.39
N LEU A 53 1.65 -12.60 1.23
CA LEU A 53 0.41 -11.95 0.81
C LEU A 53 0.66 -10.87 -0.25
N ILE A 54 1.63 -9.98 -0.04
CA ILE A 54 1.94 -8.92 -1.01
C ILE A 54 2.36 -9.53 -2.34
N CYS A 55 3.28 -10.51 -2.34
CA CYS A 55 3.76 -11.16 -3.56
C CYS A 55 2.60 -11.78 -4.38
N GLY A 56 1.67 -12.46 -3.69
CA GLY A 56 0.51 -13.05 -4.36
C GLY A 56 -0.47 -11.99 -4.88
N ILE A 57 -0.93 -11.13 -3.96
CA ILE A 57 -1.99 -10.15 -4.23
C ILE A 57 -1.60 -9.18 -5.36
N VAL A 58 -0.37 -8.67 -5.33
CA VAL A 58 0.07 -7.66 -6.29
C VAL A 58 0.14 -8.19 -7.74
N LEU A 59 0.22 -9.51 -7.93
CA LEU A 59 0.26 -10.15 -9.26
C LEU A 59 -1.11 -10.54 -9.79
N ILE A 60 -2.06 -10.89 -8.92
CA ILE A 60 -3.34 -11.51 -9.33
C ILE A 60 -4.48 -10.51 -9.51
N PHE A 61 -4.27 -9.21 -9.21
CA PHE A 61 -5.27 -8.18 -9.40
C PHE A 61 -4.82 -7.16 -10.44
N SER A 62 -5.55 -7.07 -11.55
CA SER A 62 -5.30 -6.11 -12.64
C SER A 62 -5.57 -4.65 -12.26
N ASP A 63 -6.16 -4.43 -11.10
CA ASP A 63 -6.50 -3.09 -10.56
C ASP A 63 -5.28 -2.16 -10.42
N PHE A 64 -4.08 -2.73 -10.32
CA PHE A 64 -2.84 -1.96 -10.21
C PHE A 64 -2.28 -1.48 -11.55
N ASN A 65 -2.78 -2.00 -12.67
CA ASN A 65 -2.33 -1.64 -14.00
C ASN A 65 -2.70 -0.19 -14.35
N LEU A 66 -1.96 0.41 -15.29
CA LEU A 66 -2.22 1.77 -15.76
C LEU A 66 -3.63 1.90 -16.33
N ARG A 67 -4.34 2.92 -15.91
CA ARG A 67 -5.65 3.34 -16.39
C ARG A 67 -5.57 4.73 -17.02
N LYS A 68 -6.64 5.18 -17.66
CA LYS A 68 -6.71 6.57 -18.16
C LYS A 68 -6.38 7.53 -17.00
N PRO A 69 -5.43 8.47 -17.21
CA PRO A 69 -5.00 9.39 -16.15
C PRO A 69 -6.18 10.23 -15.63
N ASN A 70 -6.27 10.32 -14.32
CA ASN A 70 -7.20 11.18 -13.59
C ASN A 70 -6.56 11.62 -12.26
N LEU A 71 -7.26 12.36 -11.42
CA LEU A 71 -6.73 12.81 -10.12
C LEU A 71 -6.31 11.65 -9.21
N TRP A 72 -6.93 10.46 -9.34
CA TRP A 72 -6.57 9.29 -8.57
C TRP A 72 -5.20 8.70 -8.94
N THR A 73 -4.70 9.01 -10.16
CA THR A 73 -3.38 8.58 -10.64
C THR A 73 -2.23 9.11 -9.78
N ILE A 74 -2.46 10.15 -8.97
CA ILE A 74 -1.47 10.68 -8.03
C ILE A 74 -0.94 9.60 -7.07
N TRP A 75 -1.79 8.65 -6.66
CA TRP A 75 -1.40 7.57 -5.75
C TRP A 75 -0.39 6.61 -6.40
N LEU A 76 -0.55 6.32 -7.70
CA LEU A 76 0.44 5.54 -8.44
C LEU A 76 1.76 6.30 -8.59
N ILE A 77 1.69 7.60 -8.89
CA ILE A 77 2.90 8.45 -9.00
C ILE A 77 3.66 8.44 -7.66
N LEU A 78 2.97 8.62 -6.54
CA LEU A 78 3.58 8.54 -5.21
C LEU A 78 4.19 7.16 -4.93
N ALA A 79 3.50 6.08 -5.28
CA ALA A 79 4.02 4.73 -5.13
C ALA A 79 5.31 4.52 -5.93
N VAL A 80 5.35 4.95 -7.20
CA VAL A 80 6.54 4.87 -8.06
C VAL A 80 7.68 5.72 -7.52
N LEU A 81 7.41 6.94 -7.07
CA LEU A 81 8.45 7.80 -6.49
C LEU A 81 9.08 7.18 -5.24
N LEU A 82 8.28 6.53 -4.38
CA LEU A 82 8.79 5.84 -3.20
C LEU A 82 9.64 4.62 -3.59
N MET A 83 9.27 3.87 -4.63
CA MET A 83 10.11 2.78 -5.14
C MET A 83 11.42 3.30 -5.75
N LEU A 84 11.39 4.43 -6.46
CA LEU A 84 12.62 5.05 -6.95
C LEU A 84 13.52 5.56 -5.80
N CYS A 85 12.93 6.10 -4.73
CA CYS A 85 13.66 6.42 -3.51
C CYS A 85 14.27 5.17 -2.86
N TYR A 86 13.57 4.04 -2.89
CA TYR A 86 14.07 2.76 -2.40
C TYR A 86 15.28 2.28 -3.22
N GLU A 87 15.24 2.38 -4.54
CA GLU A 87 16.42 2.10 -5.39
C GLU A 87 17.58 3.06 -5.06
N GLY A 88 17.29 4.34 -4.85
CA GLY A 88 18.30 5.33 -4.41
C GLY A 88 18.93 4.97 -3.07
N TYR A 89 18.15 4.45 -2.11
CA TYR A 89 18.66 3.93 -0.85
C TYR A 89 19.66 2.79 -1.08
N TRP A 90 19.34 1.81 -1.95
CA TRP A 90 20.22 0.68 -2.25
C TRP A 90 21.49 1.10 -2.98
N ILE A 91 21.38 2.02 -3.96
CA ILE A 91 22.57 2.57 -4.66
C ILE A 91 23.50 3.24 -3.65
N ARG A 92 22.96 4.02 -2.68
CA ARG A 92 23.77 4.60 -1.62
C ARG A 92 24.46 3.54 -0.77
N TYR A 93 23.71 2.52 -0.33
CA TYR A 93 24.26 1.44 0.50
C TYR A 93 25.37 0.68 -0.22
N PHE A 94 25.15 0.26 -1.46
CA PHE A 94 26.15 -0.49 -2.22
C PHE A 94 27.41 0.33 -2.53
N ARG A 95 27.34 1.65 -2.51
CA ARG A 95 28.49 2.57 -2.68
C ARG A 95 29.17 2.93 -1.36
N SER A 96 28.64 2.51 -0.22
CA SER A 96 29.20 2.78 1.10
C SER A 96 30.24 1.73 1.51
N GLU A 97 30.75 1.83 2.74
CA GLU A 97 31.63 0.82 3.33
C GLU A 97 30.94 -0.51 3.61
N GLN A 98 29.63 -0.58 3.44
CA GLN A 98 28.76 -1.74 3.69
C GLN A 98 28.88 -2.24 5.13
N LYS A 99 28.66 -1.33 6.09
CA LYS A 99 28.50 -1.64 7.52
C LYS A 99 27.03 -1.57 7.93
N MET A 100 26.69 -2.15 9.07
CA MET A 100 25.33 -2.05 9.62
C MET A 100 24.94 -0.59 9.91
N THR A 101 25.88 0.26 10.28
CA THR A 101 25.67 1.71 10.42
C THR A 101 25.27 2.38 9.10
N ASP A 102 25.85 1.97 7.98
CA ASP A 102 25.48 2.48 6.65
C ASP A 102 24.09 1.99 6.25
N PHE A 103 23.80 0.71 6.51
CA PHE A 103 22.51 0.10 6.22
C PHE A 103 21.38 0.78 6.99
N TYR A 104 21.57 1.11 8.28
CA TYR A 104 20.56 1.75 9.11
C TYR A 104 20.66 3.27 9.20
N SER A 105 21.61 3.91 8.51
CA SER A 105 21.66 5.36 8.44
C SER A 105 20.40 5.93 7.77
N ALA A 106 19.93 7.09 8.22
CA ALA A 106 18.75 7.73 7.64
C ALA A 106 18.98 8.07 6.17
N PHE A 107 17.98 7.84 5.33
CA PHE A 107 17.96 8.24 3.94
C PHE A 107 16.80 9.20 3.72
N LEU A 108 17.08 10.40 3.21
CA LEU A 108 16.11 11.49 3.07
C LEU A 108 15.34 11.80 4.38
N GLY A 109 16.00 11.64 5.52
CA GLY A 109 15.37 11.81 6.84
C GLY A 109 14.47 10.65 7.29
N ILE A 110 14.27 9.63 6.44
CA ILE A 110 13.42 8.47 6.74
C ILE A 110 14.24 7.44 7.54
N PRO A 111 13.80 7.09 8.75
CA PRO A 111 14.44 6.03 9.52
C PRO A 111 14.13 4.67 8.91
N VAL A 112 15.10 3.75 8.89
CA VAL A 112 15.00 2.40 8.30
C VAL A 112 14.40 2.43 6.89
N ALA A 113 14.93 3.32 6.05
CA ALA A 113 14.37 3.59 4.72
C ALA A 113 14.25 2.34 3.83
N GLY A 114 15.20 1.39 3.95
CA GLY A 114 15.14 0.11 3.25
C GLY A 114 13.88 -0.71 3.55
N ALA A 115 13.33 -0.56 4.76
CA ALA A 115 12.08 -1.24 5.13
C ALA A 115 10.84 -0.35 4.92
N SER A 116 10.94 0.94 5.26
CA SER A 116 9.78 1.84 5.26
C SER A 116 9.32 2.25 3.86
N LEU A 117 10.26 2.46 2.93
CA LEU A 117 9.95 2.93 1.57
C LEU A 117 9.12 1.93 0.77
N PRO A 118 9.51 0.64 0.66
CA PRO A 118 8.71 -0.32 -0.10
C PRO A 118 7.34 -0.57 0.55
N VAL A 119 7.26 -0.63 1.89
CA VAL A 119 5.97 -0.76 2.59
C VAL A 119 5.04 0.40 2.23
N ALA A 120 5.53 1.64 2.29
CA ALA A 120 4.73 2.80 1.89
C ALA A 120 4.36 2.77 0.40
N ALA A 121 5.27 2.34 -0.47
CA ALA A 121 5.02 2.24 -1.90
C ALA A 121 3.89 1.24 -2.23
N PHE A 122 3.91 0.04 -1.64
CA PHE A 122 2.83 -0.93 -1.80
C PHE A 122 1.52 -0.46 -1.18
N PHE A 123 1.57 0.30 -0.09
CA PHE A 123 0.36 0.90 0.48
C PHE A 123 -0.30 1.89 -0.49
N PHE A 124 0.47 2.81 -1.08
CA PHE A 124 -0.06 3.75 -2.07
C PHE A 124 -0.50 3.05 -3.37
N LEU A 125 0.17 1.97 -3.77
CA LEU A 125 -0.29 1.12 -4.86
C LEU A 125 -1.65 0.49 -4.53
N GLY A 126 -1.86 0.04 -3.29
CA GLY A 126 -3.14 -0.47 -2.78
C GLY A 126 -4.25 0.58 -2.82
N ILE A 127 -3.94 1.85 -2.47
CA ILE A 127 -4.89 2.96 -2.62
C ILE A 127 -5.23 3.18 -4.09
N TYR A 128 -4.22 3.23 -4.97
CA TYR A 128 -4.43 3.39 -6.42
C TYR A 128 -5.33 2.31 -6.99
N GLY A 129 -5.07 1.05 -6.66
CA GLY A 129 -5.90 -0.09 -7.04
C GLY A 129 -7.26 -0.14 -6.35
N ALA A 130 -7.50 0.71 -5.34
CA ALA A 130 -8.65 0.61 -4.43
C ALA A 130 -8.83 -0.82 -3.90
N ASN A 131 -7.72 -1.52 -3.63
CA ASN A 131 -7.68 -2.93 -3.29
C ASN A 131 -7.43 -3.11 -1.79
N PHE A 132 -8.48 -3.51 -1.07
CA PHE A 132 -8.42 -3.74 0.36
C PHE A 132 -7.41 -4.82 0.76
N PHE A 133 -7.28 -5.89 -0.04
CA PHE A 133 -6.39 -7.00 0.30
C PHE A 133 -4.93 -6.57 0.31
N LEU A 134 -4.50 -5.76 -0.66
CA LEU A 134 -3.14 -5.23 -0.69
C LEU A 134 -2.88 -4.27 0.49
N LEU A 135 -3.85 -3.43 0.83
CA LEU A 135 -3.74 -2.52 1.98
C LEU A 135 -3.56 -3.31 3.28
N LEU A 136 -4.40 -4.33 3.51
CA LEU A 136 -4.31 -5.18 4.70
C LEU A 136 -2.97 -5.93 4.76
N ALA A 137 -2.54 -6.54 3.64
CA ALA A 137 -1.26 -7.22 3.55
C ALA A 137 -0.08 -6.30 3.85
N THR A 138 -0.15 -5.04 3.37
CA THR A 138 0.89 -4.04 3.60
C THR A 138 0.94 -3.60 5.06
N VAL A 139 -0.19 -3.48 5.74
CA VAL A 139 -0.23 -3.20 7.18
C VAL A 139 0.40 -4.35 7.97
N ILE A 140 0.08 -5.60 7.63
CA ILE A 140 0.67 -6.80 8.25
C ILE A 140 2.19 -6.79 8.06
N LEU A 141 2.66 -6.60 6.82
CA LEU A 141 4.09 -6.51 6.52
C LEU A 141 4.76 -5.36 7.28
N GLY A 142 4.12 -4.19 7.29
CA GLY A 142 4.68 -3.01 7.96
C GLY A 142 4.92 -3.21 9.45
N ILE A 143 4.01 -3.88 10.16
CA ILE A 143 4.17 -4.22 11.58
C ILE A 143 5.42 -5.10 11.77
N GLY A 144 5.55 -6.17 11.00
CA GLY A 144 6.67 -7.10 11.10
C GLY A 144 7.98 -6.46 10.64
N HIS A 145 8.05 -6.10 9.39
CA HIS A 145 9.26 -5.66 8.69
C HIS A 145 9.86 -4.39 9.29
N ILE A 146 9.07 -3.31 9.40
CA ILE A 146 9.55 -2.07 10.01
C ILE A 146 9.88 -2.29 11.50
N GLY A 147 9.10 -3.11 12.21
CA GLY A 147 9.34 -3.44 13.62
C GLY A 147 10.70 -4.12 13.84
N ILE A 148 11.06 -5.13 13.05
CA ILE A 148 12.35 -5.82 13.10
C ILE A 148 13.48 -4.83 12.79
N HIS A 149 13.40 -4.12 11.68
CA HIS A 149 14.43 -3.17 11.28
C HIS A 149 14.62 -2.01 12.29
N MET A 150 13.57 -1.58 12.96
CA MET A 150 13.66 -0.59 14.03
C MET A 150 14.38 -1.15 15.28
N SER A 151 14.21 -2.45 15.56
CA SER A 151 14.91 -3.11 16.67
C SER A 151 16.41 -3.21 16.37
N HIS A 152 16.78 -3.70 15.21
CA HIS A 152 18.19 -3.75 14.76
C HIS A 152 18.85 -2.37 14.72
N LYS A 153 18.14 -1.36 14.22
CA LYS A 153 18.67 0.02 14.24
C LYS A 153 19.01 0.49 15.64
N LYS A 154 18.21 0.15 16.66
CA LYS A 154 18.50 0.52 18.05
C LYS A 154 19.76 -0.16 18.56
N GLU A 155 19.97 -1.42 18.21
CA GLU A 155 21.16 -2.18 18.57
C GLU A 155 22.42 -1.60 17.92
N VAL A 156 22.38 -1.35 16.61
CA VAL A 156 23.49 -0.83 15.82
C VAL A 156 23.99 0.53 16.32
N PHE A 157 23.08 1.41 16.70
CA PHE A 157 23.44 2.77 17.16
C PHE A 157 23.58 2.89 18.68
N ASN A 158 23.46 1.80 19.44
CA ASN A 158 23.46 1.81 20.91
C ASN A 158 22.56 2.94 21.47
N ASP A 159 21.36 3.09 20.90
CA ASP A 159 20.48 4.24 21.15
C ASP A 159 19.76 4.08 22.52
N GLU A 160 20.54 3.85 23.58
CA GLU A 160 20.10 3.84 24.98
C GLU A 160 19.86 5.24 25.54
N LYS A 161 20.06 6.30 24.75
CA LYS A 161 19.77 7.65 25.23
C LYS A 161 18.29 7.73 25.61
N LYS A 162 18.05 7.87 26.93
CA LYS A 162 16.73 8.13 27.49
C LYS A 162 16.16 9.37 26.82
N LYS A 163 15.36 9.16 25.76
CA LYS A 163 14.66 10.26 25.10
C LYS A 163 13.75 10.91 26.12
N GLY A 164 13.79 12.23 26.20
CA GLY A 164 12.95 12.99 27.13
C GLY A 164 11.46 12.65 26.96
N ILE A 165 10.68 12.82 28.02
CA ILE A 165 9.25 12.50 28.06
C ILE A 165 8.51 13.12 26.86
N LEU A 166 8.81 14.37 26.52
CA LEU A 166 8.18 15.08 25.39
C LEU A 166 8.41 14.38 24.03
N SER A 167 9.66 13.91 23.78
CA SER A 167 9.98 13.16 22.56
C SER A 167 9.27 11.79 22.51
N ARG A 168 9.04 11.18 23.66
CA ARG A 168 8.26 9.92 23.75
C ARG A 168 6.80 10.16 23.45
N ILE A 169 6.20 11.20 24.05
CA ILE A 169 4.80 11.60 23.79
C ILE A 169 4.61 11.92 22.30
N PHE A 170 5.48 12.77 21.73
CA PHE A 170 5.39 13.11 20.31
C PHE A 170 5.43 11.87 19.40
N ARG A 171 6.32 10.91 19.70
CA ARG A 171 6.40 9.66 18.93
C ARG A 171 5.12 8.83 19.04
N VAL A 172 4.56 8.70 20.26
CA VAL A 172 3.32 7.94 20.49
C VAL A 172 2.16 8.59 19.73
N VAL A 173 2.03 9.92 19.83
CA VAL A 173 0.99 10.67 19.11
C VAL A 173 1.15 10.53 17.59
N PHE A 174 2.38 10.63 17.09
CA PHE A 174 2.66 10.48 15.66
C PHE A 174 2.33 9.07 15.15
N ILE A 175 2.74 8.03 15.89
CA ILE A 175 2.39 6.63 15.54
C ILE A 175 0.89 6.42 15.59
N ALA A 176 0.20 6.93 16.62
CA ALA A 176 -1.25 6.84 16.74
C ALA A 176 -1.95 7.53 15.56
N ALA A 177 -1.49 8.72 15.15
CA ALA A 177 -2.01 9.42 13.98
C ALA A 177 -1.82 8.61 12.69
N LEU A 178 -0.64 8.03 12.48
CA LEU A 178 -0.40 7.13 11.33
C LEU A 178 -1.35 5.93 11.35
N VAL A 179 -1.50 5.25 12.48
CA VAL A 179 -2.41 4.10 12.62
C VAL A 179 -3.85 4.48 12.30
N ILE A 180 -4.32 5.65 12.78
CA ILE A 180 -5.67 6.15 12.50
C ILE A 180 -5.84 6.45 11.01
N VAL A 181 -4.89 7.13 10.38
CA VAL A 181 -4.96 7.49 8.96
C VAL A 181 -4.90 6.24 8.08
N PHE A 182 -3.88 5.39 8.26
CA PHE A 182 -3.72 4.18 7.44
C PHE A 182 -4.85 3.18 7.68
N GLY A 183 -5.24 2.98 8.94
CA GLY A 183 -6.38 2.13 9.31
C GLY A 183 -7.70 2.67 8.76
N GLY A 184 -7.93 3.97 8.87
CA GLY A 184 -9.13 4.64 8.34
C GLY A 184 -9.25 4.47 6.82
N ILE A 185 -8.17 4.72 6.06
CA ILE A 185 -8.15 4.51 4.60
C ILE A 185 -8.44 3.04 4.26
N THR A 186 -7.81 2.11 4.99
CA THR A 186 -8.03 0.67 4.77
C THR A 186 -9.50 0.27 5.01
N ILE A 187 -10.11 0.79 6.08
CA ILE A 187 -11.52 0.53 6.41
C ILE A 187 -12.45 1.13 5.34
N ILE A 188 -12.21 2.37 4.91
CA ILE A 188 -13.03 3.03 3.88
C ILE A 188 -12.99 2.25 2.56
N ILE A 189 -11.78 1.88 2.11
CA ILE A 189 -11.62 1.10 0.87
C ILE A 189 -12.24 -0.30 1.04
N GLY A 190 -12.08 -0.93 2.22
CA GLY A 190 -12.70 -2.21 2.53
C GLY A 190 -14.23 -2.15 2.49
N ALA A 191 -14.83 -1.11 3.07
CA ALA A 191 -16.28 -0.90 3.00
C ALA A 191 -16.76 -0.69 1.56
N ARG A 192 -16.02 0.09 0.75
CA ARG A 192 -16.33 0.25 -0.68
C ARG A 192 -16.26 -1.07 -1.44
N ASN A 193 -15.21 -1.85 -1.24
CA ASN A 193 -15.07 -3.16 -1.89
C ASN A 193 -16.20 -4.11 -1.46
N TYR A 194 -16.52 -4.16 -0.17
CA TYR A 194 -17.61 -4.96 0.37
C TYR A 194 -18.96 -4.57 -0.25
N ASN A 195 -19.28 -3.27 -0.30
CA ASN A 195 -20.52 -2.79 -0.89
C ASN A 195 -20.58 -3.07 -2.40
N ALA A 196 -19.46 -2.93 -3.12
CA ALA A 196 -19.38 -3.25 -4.54
C ALA A 196 -19.67 -4.75 -4.80
N ILE A 197 -19.09 -5.65 -3.97
CA ILE A 197 -19.32 -7.09 -4.09
C ILE A 197 -20.79 -7.44 -3.78
N ARG A 198 -21.34 -6.88 -2.69
CA ARG A 198 -22.76 -7.11 -2.32
C ARG A 198 -23.75 -6.53 -3.32
N GLY A 199 -23.36 -5.43 -3.96
CA GLY A 199 -24.20 -4.77 -4.96
C GLY A 199 -24.07 -5.36 -6.36
N CYS A 200 -23.27 -6.40 -6.59
CA CYS A 200 -23.19 -7.04 -7.91
C CYS A 200 -24.55 -7.67 -8.28
N ILE A 201 -24.95 -7.45 -9.52
CA ILE A 201 -26.11 -8.11 -10.11
C ILE A 201 -25.65 -9.47 -10.64
N HIS A 202 -26.26 -10.54 -10.15
CA HIS A 202 -25.90 -11.92 -10.49
C HIS A 202 -26.89 -12.60 -11.44
N SER A 203 -28.05 -11.96 -11.68
CA SER A 203 -29.09 -12.49 -12.55
C SER A 203 -28.65 -12.44 -14.02
N SER A 204 -28.92 -13.50 -14.77
CA SER A 204 -28.70 -13.52 -16.24
C SER A 204 -29.62 -12.57 -17.01
N ASN A 205 -30.72 -12.14 -16.40
CA ASN A 205 -31.65 -11.14 -16.93
C ASN A 205 -31.47 -9.77 -16.26
N GLY A 206 -30.39 -9.61 -15.50
CA GLY A 206 -30.07 -8.37 -14.82
C GLY A 206 -29.54 -7.30 -15.77
N ILE A 207 -29.68 -6.05 -15.37
CA ILE A 207 -29.14 -4.89 -16.09
C ILE A 207 -28.26 -4.08 -15.15
N GLU A 208 -27.07 -3.74 -15.62
CA GLU A 208 -26.15 -2.80 -14.98
C GLU A 208 -25.47 -1.97 -16.07
N GLU A 209 -25.91 -0.73 -16.22
CA GLU A 209 -25.46 0.19 -17.27
C GLU A 209 -25.27 1.58 -16.67
N GLU A 210 -24.16 2.21 -17.00
CA GLU A 210 -23.88 3.60 -16.63
C GLU A 210 -23.33 4.39 -17.80
N GLY A 211 -23.60 5.69 -17.81
CA GLY A 211 -23.12 6.56 -18.88
C GLY A 211 -23.52 8.01 -18.68
N TYR A 212 -23.35 8.75 -19.76
CA TYR A 212 -23.77 10.15 -19.83
C TYR A 212 -24.78 10.31 -20.97
N ILE A 213 -25.83 11.07 -20.70
CA ILE A 213 -26.84 11.46 -21.67
C ILE A 213 -26.95 12.97 -21.75
N ASP A 214 -27.05 13.54 -22.96
CA ASP A 214 -27.30 14.96 -23.11
C ASP A 214 -28.81 15.24 -22.91
N LEU A 215 -29.11 16.03 -21.87
CA LEU A 215 -30.42 16.51 -21.56
C LEU A 215 -30.42 18.05 -21.72
N CYS A 216 -30.97 18.55 -22.84
CA CYS A 216 -31.08 19.99 -23.11
C CYS A 216 -29.72 20.72 -23.11
N GLY A 217 -28.66 20.11 -23.67
CA GLY A 217 -27.32 20.70 -23.79
C GLY A 217 -26.46 20.54 -22.53
N GLN A 218 -26.89 19.71 -21.59
CA GLN A 218 -26.11 19.36 -20.39
C GLN A 218 -25.92 17.85 -20.32
N GLU A 219 -24.67 17.40 -20.20
CA GLU A 219 -24.36 16.00 -19.95
C GLU A 219 -24.76 15.61 -18.53
N GLN A 220 -25.68 14.67 -18.42
CA GLN A 220 -26.15 14.10 -17.16
C GLN A 220 -25.67 12.66 -17.05
N TYR A 221 -25.12 12.32 -15.88
CA TYR A 221 -24.75 10.94 -15.57
C TYR A 221 -26.01 10.13 -15.24
N TYR A 222 -26.10 8.92 -15.77
CA TYR A 222 -27.13 7.97 -15.40
C TYR A 222 -26.53 6.63 -14.99
N LEU A 223 -27.24 5.94 -14.11
CA LEU A 223 -26.97 4.57 -13.68
C LEU A 223 -28.28 3.79 -13.72
N ILE A 224 -28.32 2.72 -14.50
CA ILE A 224 -29.46 1.79 -14.57
C ILE A 224 -29.01 0.50 -13.90
N ARG A 225 -29.76 0.04 -12.90
CA ARG A 225 -29.46 -1.22 -12.20
C ARG A 225 -30.76 -1.96 -11.86
N GLY A 226 -30.77 -3.27 -12.08
CA GLY A 226 -31.87 -4.14 -11.71
C GLY A 226 -31.52 -5.60 -11.84
N GLU A 227 -32.07 -6.44 -10.96
CA GLU A 227 -31.89 -7.90 -11.00
C GLU A 227 -32.67 -8.52 -12.17
N ASP A 228 -33.68 -7.83 -12.70
CA ASP A 228 -34.47 -8.28 -13.84
C ASP A 228 -34.86 -7.08 -14.71
N ALA A 229 -34.38 -7.06 -15.95
CA ALA A 229 -34.65 -5.99 -16.92
C ALA A 229 -36.13 -5.87 -17.31
N SER A 230 -36.96 -6.88 -17.02
CA SER A 230 -38.41 -6.83 -17.25
C SER A 230 -39.21 -6.15 -16.13
N ASN A 231 -38.56 -5.84 -15.01
CA ASN A 231 -39.21 -5.14 -13.90
C ASN A 231 -39.56 -3.68 -14.26
N PRO A 232 -40.60 -3.09 -13.63
CA PRO A 232 -40.90 -1.69 -13.77
C PRO A 232 -39.71 -0.80 -13.37
N VAL A 233 -39.45 0.24 -14.18
CA VAL A 233 -38.37 1.20 -13.93
C VAL A 233 -38.77 2.19 -12.84
N ILE A 234 -37.92 2.38 -11.85
CA ILE A 234 -38.02 3.44 -10.83
C ILE A 234 -36.93 4.46 -11.16
N ILE A 235 -37.32 5.72 -11.40
CA ILE A 235 -36.37 6.81 -11.61
C ILE A 235 -36.10 7.47 -10.28
N TRP A 236 -34.83 7.45 -9.85
CA TRP A 236 -34.34 8.18 -8.68
C TRP A 236 -33.60 9.43 -9.14
N ILE A 237 -34.10 10.60 -8.79
CA ILE A 237 -33.45 11.87 -9.08
C ILE A 237 -32.83 12.36 -7.78
N HIS A 238 -31.49 12.47 -7.75
CA HIS A 238 -30.78 12.96 -6.58
C HIS A 238 -31.12 14.43 -6.27
N GLY A 239 -31.18 14.79 -4.99
CA GLY A 239 -31.39 16.15 -4.56
C GLY A 239 -30.10 16.93 -4.37
N GLY A 240 -30.06 18.19 -4.82
CA GLY A 240 -29.00 19.15 -4.53
C GLY A 240 -27.70 19.02 -5.33
N PRO A 241 -26.92 20.12 -5.46
CA PRO A 241 -25.65 20.08 -6.16
C PRO A 241 -24.61 19.31 -5.33
N ALA A 242 -23.89 18.39 -5.98
CA ALA A 242 -22.70 17.70 -5.52
C ALA A 242 -22.86 16.54 -4.51
N SER A 243 -24.02 15.93 -4.36
CA SER A 243 -24.13 14.66 -3.62
C SER A 243 -24.99 13.67 -4.41
N PRO A 244 -24.38 12.75 -5.16
CA PRO A 244 -25.06 11.51 -5.51
C PRO A 244 -25.15 10.69 -4.22
N ASP A 245 -26.35 10.50 -3.72
CA ASP A 245 -26.62 9.66 -2.54
C ASP A 245 -26.36 8.18 -2.81
#